data_99be7f5a0ef4af956f1ff3e51b738cd1
#
_entry.id   99be7f5a0ef4af956f1ff3e51b738cd1
#
_cell.length_a   1.000
_cell.length_b   1.000
_cell.length_c   1.000
_cell.angle_alpha   90.00
_cell.angle_beta   90.00
_cell.angle_gamma   90.00
#
_symmetry.space_group_name_H-M   'P 1'
#
loop_
_entity.id
_entity.type
_entity.pdbx_description
1 polymer ?
#
loop_
_entity_poly.entity_id
_entity_poly.type
_entity_poly.pdbx_seq_one_letter_code
_entity_poly.pdbx_strand_id
1 'polypeptide(L)'
;MITCQDILELQLDGVELIAGEKGLTRPVTWTYMVQTRPFEEHMNQGNFALCVADYVRFDLEEAGKAMEELYGLGISGFGISITDDKEPVPKEMIDKANELKLPLFYIRWEGASFVDIAQSVGKIILEYEMQNKRMGDYLYNLLFGYDINDRYIEKISQQFGINFTTPCRVGIIVADRKYGINLEQDEHIYEYYANYLNQEVMAMEGKPM
;
A
#
# COMPACT_ATOMS: atom_id res chain seq x y z
N MET A 1 5.72 3.41 0.18
CA MET A 1 4.89 2.17 0.20
C MET A 1 3.76 2.36 -0.76
N ILE A 2 3.41 1.37 -1.56
CA ILE A 2 2.24 1.44 -2.44
C ILE A 2 0.96 1.34 -1.60
N THR A 3 -0.13 1.88 -2.12
CA THR A 3 -1.43 1.98 -1.44
C THR A 3 -2.55 1.40 -2.32
N CYS A 4 -3.75 1.29 -1.79
CA CYS A 4 -4.92 0.92 -2.59
C CYS A 4 -5.22 1.95 -3.70
N GLN A 5 -4.80 3.22 -3.52
CA GLN A 5 -4.91 4.25 -4.55
C GLN A 5 -4.04 3.89 -5.76
N ASP A 6 -2.81 3.42 -5.54
CA ASP A 6 -1.92 3.01 -6.63
C ASP A 6 -2.49 1.82 -7.42
N ILE A 7 -3.21 0.90 -6.73
CA ILE A 7 -3.91 -0.21 -7.41
C ILE A 7 -5.04 0.33 -8.29
N LEU A 8 -5.81 1.30 -7.81
CA LEU A 8 -6.87 1.94 -8.59
C LEU A 8 -6.31 2.66 -9.82
N GLU A 9 -5.15 3.31 -9.69
CA GLU A 9 -4.45 4.02 -10.76
C GLU A 9 -3.87 3.11 -11.84
N LEU A 10 -3.71 1.80 -11.58
CA LEU A 10 -3.35 0.83 -12.60
C LEU A 10 -4.40 0.70 -13.72
N GLN A 11 -5.64 1.13 -13.46
CA GLN A 11 -6.75 1.07 -14.42
C GLN A 11 -6.91 -0.31 -15.07
N LEU A 12 -6.80 -1.36 -14.27
CA LEU A 12 -6.94 -2.73 -14.74
C LEU A 12 -8.36 -2.96 -15.29
N ASP A 13 -8.46 -3.65 -16.41
CA ASP A 13 -9.75 -3.89 -17.06
C ASP A 13 -10.72 -4.65 -16.14
N GLY A 14 -11.93 -4.11 -15.99
CA GLY A 14 -12.96 -4.70 -15.16
C GLY A 14 -12.75 -4.57 -13.65
N VAL A 15 -11.75 -3.80 -13.18
CA VAL A 15 -11.51 -3.55 -11.75
C VAL A 15 -12.03 -2.17 -11.38
N GLU A 16 -13.03 -2.11 -10.51
CA GLU A 16 -13.72 -0.88 -10.14
C GLU A 16 -13.81 -0.75 -8.62
N LEU A 17 -13.49 0.43 -8.08
CA LEU A 17 -13.75 0.75 -6.68
C LEU A 17 -15.24 0.99 -6.48
N ILE A 18 -15.89 0.25 -5.59
CA ILE A 18 -17.32 0.35 -5.33
C ILE A 18 -17.67 0.87 -3.94
N ALA A 19 -16.72 0.81 -2.99
CA ALA A 19 -16.91 1.33 -1.63
C ALA A 19 -15.56 1.56 -0.93
N GLY A 20 -15.59 2.22 0.24
CA GLY A 20 -14.42 2.40 1.11
C GLY A 20 -13.39 3.40 0.58
N GLU A 21 -13.76 4.36 -0.28
CA GLU A 21 -12.87 5.35 -0.89
C GLU A 21 -11.96 6.06 0.13
N LYS A 22 -12.49 6.36 1.33
CA LYS A 22 -11.70 7.01 2.40
C LYS A 22 -10.53 6.19 2.92
N GLY A 23 -10.43 4.93 2.53
CA GLY A 23 -9.35 4.02 2.90
C GLY A 23 -8.31 3.80 1.80
N LEU A 24 -8.37 4.51 0.68
CA LEU A 24 -7.46 4.32 -0.45
C LEU A 24 -5.99 4.55 -0.11
N THR A 25 -5.70 5.31 0.94
CA THR A 25 -4.33 5.52 1.44
C THR A 25 -3.77 4.36 2.26
N ARG A 26 -4.54 3.28 2.47
CA ARG A 26 -4.07 2.09 3.20
C ARG A 26 -2.92 1.43 2.45
N PRO A 27 -1.79 1.15 3.14
CA PRO A 27 -0.61 0.58 2.51
C PRO A 27 -0.85 -0.87 2.10
N VAL A 28 -0.34 -1.25 0.93
CA VAL A 28 -0.44 -2.62 0.41
C VAL A 28 0.94 -3.26 0.42
N THR A 29 1.05 -4.41 1.11
CA THR A 29 2.30 -5.18 1.21
C THR A 29 2.37 -6.30 0.18
N TRP A 30 1.25 -6.96 -0.12
CA TRP A 30 1.14 -8.04 -1.10
C TRP A 30 -0.31 -8.33 -1.44
N THR A 31 -0.55 -9.17 -2.44
CA THR A 31 -1.87 -9.73 -2.75
C THR A 31 -2.07 -11.08 -2.08
N TYR A 32 -3.29 -11.39 -1.67
CA TYR A 32 -3.65 -12.67 -1.08
C TYR A 32 -4.94 -13.21 -1.71
N MET A 33 -4.91 -14.48 -2.15
CA MET A 33 -6.10 -15.15 -2.69
C MET A 33 -6.86 -15.87 -1.57
N VAL A 34 -8.05 -15.40 -1.27
CA VAL A 34 -8.95 -16.01 -0.29
C VAL A 34 -9.57 -17.27 -0.89
N GLN A 35 -9.37 -18.42 -0.26
CA GLN A 35 -9.85 -19.71 -0.76
C GLN A 35 -11.01 -20.27 0.05
N THR A 36 -11.03 -20.03 1.35
CA THR A 36 -12.00 -20.61 2.26
C THR A 36 -12.40 -19.65 3.38
N ARG A 37 -13.48 -19.98 4.09
CA ARG A 37 -13.88 -19.31 5.33
C ARG A 37 -13.92 -20.36 6.47
N PRO A 38 -13.55 -20.04 7.73
CA PRO A 38 -13.14 -18.70 8.19
C PRO A 38 -11.87 -18.23 7.51
N PHE A 39 -11.74 -16.87 7.38
CA PHE A 39 -10.59 -16.26 6.72
C PHE A 39 -9.31 -16.64 7.45
N GLU A 40 -8.35 -17.13 6.70
CA GLU A 40 -7.25 -17.91 7.22
C GLU A 40 -6.23 -17.11 8.03
N GLU A 41 -5.60 -17.81 8.98
CA GLU A 41 -4.48 -17.34 9.79
C GLU A 41 -3.22 -16.95 8.97
N HIS A 42 -3.21 -17.24 7.67
CA HIS A 42 -2.08 -16.96 6.76
C HIS A 42 -2.18 -15.58 6.08
N MET A 43 -3.25 -14.84 6.32
CA MET A 43 -3.41 -13.49 5.79
C MET A 43 -2.59 -12.52 6.64
N ASN A 44 -1.66 -11.81 6.01
CA ASN A 44 -0.83 -10.85 6.70
C ASN A 44 -1.45 -9.45 6.67
N GLN A 45 -1.11 -8.65 7.68
CA GLN A 45 -1.46 -7.25 7.71
C GLN A 45 -0.95 -6.53 6.44
N GLY A 46 -1.78 -5.68 5.87
CA GLY A 46 -1.43 -4.97 4.64
C GLY A 46 -1.70 -5.75 3.35
N ASN A 47 -2.21 -6.97 3.41
CA ASN A 47 -2.57 -7.70 2.19
C ASN A 47 -3.74 -7.04 1.46
N PHE A 48 -3.68 -7.04 0.12
CA PHE A 48 -4.82 -6.81 -0.74
C PHE A 48 -5.46 -8.16 -1.05
N ALA A 49 -6.63 -8.43 -0.45
CA ALA A 49 -7.28 -9.73 -0.53
C ALA A 49 -8.15 -9.82 -1.78
N LEU A 50 -8.05 -10.94 -2.51
CA LEU A 50 -8.83 -11.24 -3.72
C LEU A 50 -9.70 -12.46 -3.47
N CYS A 51 -10.97 -12.41 -3.84
CA CYS A 51 -11.92 -13.48 -3.59
C CYS A 51 -12.91 -13.65 -4.74
N VAL A 52 -13.23 -14.91 -5.07
CA VAL A 52 -14.40 -15.24 -5.87
C VAL A 52 -15.55 -15.55 -4.91
N ALA A 53 -16.63 -14.79 -4.96
CA ALA A 53 -17.74 -14.88 -4.02
C ALA A 53 -18.36 -16.29 -3.97
N ASP A 54 -18.48 -16.95 -5.12
CA ASP A 54 -19.06 -18.29 -5.24
C ASP A 54 -18.24 -19.36 -4.50
N TYR A 55 -16.92 -19.21 -4.43
CA TYR A 55 -16.08 -20.17 -3.73
C TYR A 55 -16.15 -20.04 -2.21
N VAL A 56 -16.38 -18.84 -1.71
CA VAL A 56 -16.43 -18.56 -0.27
C VAL A 56 -17.86 -18.63 0.26
N ARG A 57 -18.85 -18.78 -0.63
CA ARG A 57 -20.29 -18.80 -0.31
C ARG A 57 -20.64 -17.70 0.68
N PHE A 58 -20.49 -16.46 0.26
CA PHE A 58 -21.00 -15.34 1.02
C PHE A 58 -22.52 -15.43 1.07
N ASP A 59 -23.05 -15.89 2.17
CA ASP A 59 -24.45 -15.67 2.46
C ASP A 59 -24.67 -14.15 2.58
N LEU A 60 -25.70 -13.65 1.91
CA LEU A 60 -26.01 -12.22 1.89
C LEU A 60 -26.12 -11.64 3.32
N GLU A 61 -26.66 -12.44 4.27
CA GLU A 61 -26.79 -12.06 5.67
C GLU A 61 -25.43 -12.00 6.42
N GLU A 62 -24.41 -12.64 5.89
CA GLU A 62 -23.07 -12.69 6.50
C GLU A 62 -22.04 -11.78 5.82
N ALA A 63 -22.41 -11.15 4.72
CA ALA A 63 -21.48 -10.33 3.93
C ALA A 63 -20.87 -9.17 4.75
N GLY A 64 -21.66 -8.54 5.61
CA GLY A 64 -21.18 -7.51 6.54
C GLY A 64 -20.18 -8.05 7.57
N LYS A 65 -20.45 -9.23 8.13
CA LYS A 65 -19.54 -9.89 9.10
C LYS A 65 -18.23 -10.29 8.43
N ALA A 66 -18.28 -10.75 7.17
CA ALA A 66 -17.09 -11.06 6.41
C ALA A 66 -16.16 -9.84 6.26
N MET A 67 -16.74 -8.65 6.02
CA MET A 67 -15.96 -7.41 5.96
C MET A 67 -15.34 -7.05 7.32
N GLU A 68 -16.03 -7.29 8.43
CA GLU A 68 -15.49 -7.09 9.78
C GLU A 68 -14.33 -8.06 10.09
N GLU A 69 -14.47 -9.33 9.72
CA GLU A 69 -13.42 -10.34 9.88
C GLU A 69 -12.17 -9.94 9.08
N LEU A 70 -12.34 -9.59 7.80
CA LEU A 70 -11.25 -9.15 6.93
C LEU A 70 -10.56 -7.88 7.46
N TYR A 71 -11.34 -6.92 7.93
CA TYR A 71 -10.81 -5.72 8.56
C TYR A 71 -10.03 -6.04 9.83
N GLY A 72 -10.52 -6.96 10.66
CA GLY A 72 -9.87 -7.42 11.89
C GLY A 72 -8.51 -8.09 11.63
N LEU A 73 -8.34 -8.72 10.46
CA LEU A 73 -7.06 -9.28 10.02
C LEU A 73 -6.07 -8.22 9.51
N GLY A 74 -6.51 -6.95 9.42
CA GLY A 74 -5.65 -5.84 9.03
C GLY A 74 -5.36 -5.76 7.53
N ILE A 75 -6.22 -6.31 6.67
CA ILE A 75 -6.06 -6.18 5.22
C ILE A 75 -6.17 -4.71 4.78
N SER A 76 -5.54 -4.39 3.67
CA SER A 76 -5.55 -3.02 3.12
C SER A 76 -6.71 -2.74 2.20
N GLY A 77 -7.16 -3.74 1.46
CA GLY A 77 -8.30 -3.65 0.57
C GLY A 77 -8.81 -5.03 0.21
N PHE A 78 -10.00 -5.08 -0.36
CA PHE A 78 -10.68 -6.31 -0.73
C PHE A 78 -11.22 -6.23 -2.16
N GLY A 79 -10.82 -7.18 -3.00
CA GLY A 79 -11.30 -7.35 -4.36
C GLY A 79 -12.22 -8.57 -4.44
N ILE A 80 -13.46 -8.38 -4.87
CA ILE A 80 -14.45 -9.45 -5.03
C ILE A 80 -14.86 -9.59 -6.48
N SER A 81 -14.89 -10.84 -6.97
CA SER A 81 -15.48 -11.22 -8.25
C SER A 81 -16.70 -12.10 -8.01
N ILE A 82 -17.74 -11.89 -8.80
CA ILE A 82 -18.96 -12.69 -8.80
C ILE A 82 -19.08 -13.30 -10.19
N THR A 83 -19.27 -14.63 -10.28
CA THR A 83 -19.33 -15.35 -11.56
C THR A 83 -20.59 -15.03 -12.37
N ASP A 84 -21.70 -14.71 -11.71
CA ASP A 84 -22.89 -14.20 -12.39
C ASP A 84 -22.95 -12.67 -12.27
N ASP A 85 -22.56 -11.96 -13.34
CA ASP A 85 -22.60 -10.49 -13.41
C ASP A 85 -24.00 -9.88 -13.17
N LYS A 86 -25.05 -10.71 -13.08
CA LYS A 86 -26.41 -10.26 -12.74
C LYS A 86 -26.63 -10.17 -11.24
N GLU A 87 -25.80 -10.81 -10.43
CA GLU A 87 -25.86 -10.71 -8.98
C GLU A 87 -25.07 -9.49 -8.51
N PRO A 88 -25.72 -8.48 -7.92
CA PRO A 88 -25.02 -7.33 -7.40
C PRO A 88 -24.24 -7.70 -6.15
N VAL A 89 -23.10 -6.98 -5.91
CA VAL A 89 -22.41 -7.06 -4.61
C VAL A 89 -23.39 -6.70 -3.50
N PRO A 90 -23.47 -7.49 -2.42
CA PRO A 90 -24.42 -7.25 -1.33
C PRO A 90 -24.29 -5.85 -0.76
N LYS A 91 -25.42 -5.18 -0.57
CA LYS A 91 -25.46 -3.81 -0.05
C LYS A 91 -24.80 -3.72 1.35
N GLU A 92 -25.02 -4.72 2.19
CA GLU A 92 -24.44 -4.83 3.52
C GLU A 92 -22.91 -4.82 3.48
N MET A 93 -22.30 -5.43 2.47
CA MET A 93 -20.87 -5.41 2.22
C MET A 93 -20.39 -4.00 1.86
N ILE A 94 -21.12 -3.32 0.95
CA ILE A 94 -20.81 -1.95 0.52
C ILE A 94 -20.93 -0.98 1.71
N ASP A 95 -22.01 -1.07 2.48
CA ASP A 95 -22.25 -0.20 3.64
C ASP A 95 -21.17 -0.42 4.70
N LYS A 96 -20.80 -1.67 4.98
CA LYS A 96 -19.74 -2.01 5.94
C LYS A 96 -18.36 -1.58 5.47
N ALA A 97 -18.04 -1.73 4.19
CA ALA A 97 -16.78 -1.25 3.60
C ALA A 97 -16.63 0.27 3.78
N ASN A 98 -17.70 1.02 3.59
CA ASN A 98 -17.72 2.47 3.80
C ASN A 98 -17.56 2.85 5.29
N GLU A 99 -18.23 2.12 6.20
CA GLU A 99 -18.12 2.31 7.64
C GLU A 99 -16.68 2.09 8.12
N LEU A 100 -16.08 0.96 7.72
CA LEU A 100 -14.73 0.55 8.10
C LEU A 100 -13.64 1.31 7.35
N LYS A 101 -13.98 2.09 6.32
CA LYS A 101 -13.02 2.70 5.40
C LYS A 101 -12.08 1.65 4.82
N LEU A 102 -12.62 0.52 4.41
CA LEU A 102 -11.90 -0.57 3.78
C LEU A 102 -12.22 -0.56 2.29
N PRO A 103 -11.25 -0.24 1.40
CA PRO A 103 -11.47 -0.22 -0.03
C PRO A 103 -12.03 -1.56 -0.54
N LEU A 104 -13.19 -1.50 -1.17
CA LEU A 104 -13.85 -2.65 -1.78
C LEU A 104 -13.87 -2.46 -3.28
N PHE A 105 -13.22 -3.38 -3.99
CA PHE A 105 -13.15 -3.41 -5.44
C PHE A 105 -14.05 -4.51 -5.98
N TYR A 106 -14.82 -4.19 -6.98
CA TYR A 106 -15.51 -5.17 -7.80
C TYR A 106 -14.65 -5.54 -8.99
N ILE A 107 -14.53 -6.84 -9.26
CA ILE A 107 -13.73 -7.39 -10.34
C ILE A 107 -14.64 -8.16 -11.25
N ARG A 108 -14.91 -7.62 -12.46
CA ARG A 108 -15.74 -8.29 -13.46
C ARG A 108 -15.11 -9.61 -13.86
N TRP A 109 -15.95 -10.64 -13.96
CA TRP A 109 -15.48 -11.99 -14.32
C TRP A 109 -14.76 -12.06 -15.66
N GLU A 110 -15.22 -11.28 -16.65
CA GLU A 110 -14.64 -11.19 -18.00
C GLU A 110 -13.49 -10.17 -18.10
N GLY A 111 -13.14 -9.49 -17.00
CA GLY A 111 -12.06 -8.51 -16.94
C GLY A 111 -10.69 -9.12 -16.63
N ALA A 112 -9.82 -8.35 -15.96
CA ALA A 112 -8.52 -8.80 -15.55
C ALA A 112 -8.62 -10.03 -14.62
N SER A 113 -7.86 -11.07 -14.91
CA SER A 113 -7.80 -12.23 -14.03
C SER A 113 -7.11 -11.88 -12.71
N PHE A 114 -7.39 -12.66 -11.65
CA PHE A 114 -6.68 -12.49 -10.37
C PHE A 114 -5.16 -12.64 -10.50
N VAL A 115 -4.71 -13.43 -11.46
CA VAL A 115 -3.29 -13.58 -11.77
C VAL A 115 -2.73 -12.28 -12.34
N ASP A 116 -3.44 -11.64 -13.28
CA ASP A 116 -3.03 -10.36 -13.87
C ASP A 116 -2.99 -9.25 -12.82
N ILE A 117 -4.00 -9.22 -11.92
CA ILE A 117 -4.06 -8.27 -10.82
C ILE A 117 -2.86 -8.49 -9.87
N ALA A 118 -2.63 -9.75 -9.44
CA ALA A 118 -1.53 -10.08 -8.54
C ALA A 118 -0.16 -9.76 -9.16
N GLN A 119 0.03 -10.04 -10.43
CA GLN A 119 1.26 -9.70 -11.15
C GLN A 119 1.46 -8.18 -11.25
N SER A 120 0.42 -7.44 -11.58
CA SER A 120 0.47 -5.98 -11.71
C SER A 120 0.77 -5.31 -10.37
N VAL A 121 0.09 -5.72 -9.30
CA VAL A 121 0.34 -5.24 -7.95
C VAL A 121 1.74 -5.63 -7.48
N GLY A 122 2.16 -6.88 -7.67
CA GLY A 122 3.50 -7.34 -7.34
C GLY A 122 4.59 -6.54 -8.06
N LYS A 123 4.36 -6.20 -9.33
CA LYS A 123 5.30 -5.39 -10.12
C LYS A 123 5.50 -4.00 -9.51
N ILE A 124 4.43 -3.27 -9.20
CA ILE A 124 4.56 -1.93 -8.62
C ILE A 124 5.16 -1.96 -7.20
N ILE A 125 4.89 -3.01 -6.40
CA ILE A 125 5.56 -3.22 -5.11
C ILE A 125 7.07 -3.34 -5.31
N LEU A 126 7.50 -4.25 -6.19
CA LEU A 126 8.92 -4.47 -6.45
C LEU A 126 9.62 -3.24 -7.05
N GLU A 127 8.95 -2.51 -7.95
CA GLU A 127 9.48 -1.27 -8.51
C GLU A 127 9.70 -0.22 -7.42
N TYR A 128 8.74 -0.07 -6.50
CA TYR A 128 8.85 0.83 -5.35
C TYR A 128 10.01 0.45 -4.43
N GLU A 129 10.12 -0.83 -4.06
CA GLU A 129 11.21 -1.34 -3.21
C GLU A 129 12.58 -1.14 -3.87
N MET A 130 12.69 -1.43 -5.18
CA MET A 130 13.94 -1.22 -5.92
C MET A 130 14.33 0.26 -6.00
N GLN A 131 13.37 1.16 -6.16
CA GLN A 131 13.63 2.60 -6.15
C GLN A 131 14.12 3.06 -4.79
N ASN A 132 13.49 2.64 -3.70
CA ASN A 132 13.90 2.98 -2.36
C ASN A 132 15.31 2.45 -2.02
N LYS A 133 15.61 1.21 -2.40
CA LYS A 133 16.94 0.64 -2.22
C LYS A 133 18.00 1.44 -2.99
N ARG A 134 17.73 1.77 -4.25
CA ARG A 134 18.64 2.60 -5.07
C ARG A 134 18.86 3.97 -4.46
N MET A 135 17.80 4.62 -3.92
CA MET A 135 17.93 5.89 -3.23
C MET A 135 18.88 5.77 -2.02
N GLY A 136 18.68 4.73 -1.18
CA GLY A 136 19.57 4.47 -0.04
C GLY A 136 21.03 4.27 -0.46
N ASP A 137 21.29 3.48 -1.48
CA ASP A 137 22.61 3.24 -2.04
C ASP A 137 23.26 4.54 -2.57
N TYR A 138 22.48 5.37 -3.26
CA TYR A 138 22.96 6.66 -3.76
C TYR A 138 23.29 7.63 -2.63
N LEU A 139 22.42 7.76 -1.63
CA LEU A 139 22.67 8.61 -0.48
C LEU A 139 23.87 8.12 0.34
N TYR A 140 24.00 6.81 0.51
CA TYR A 140 25.18 6.24 1.16
C TYR A 140 26.46 6.60 0.42
N ASN A 141 26.49 6.41 -0.90
CA ASN A 141 27.65 6.78 -1.70
C ASN A 141 27.93 8.28 -1.68
N LEU A 142 26.88 9.12 -1.67
CA LEU A 142 27.01 10.58 -1.59
C LEU A 142 27.68 11.01 -0.25
N LEU A 143 27.34 10.33 0.85
CA LEU A 143 27.84 10.69 2.18
C LEU A 143 29.21 10.07 2.50
N PHE A 144 29.50 8.88 1.98
CA PHE A 144 30.64 8.07 2.38
C PHE A 144 31.51 7.58 1.22
N GLY A 145 31.11 7.82 -0.03
CA GLY A 145 31.84 7.38 -1.24
C GLY A 145 33.05 8.27 -1.51
N TYR A 146 34.14 7.66 -2.02
CA TYR A 146 35.41 8.36 -2.25
C TYR A 146 35.55 9.00 -3.64
N ASP A 147 34.69 8.65 -4.61
CA ASP A 147 34.78 9.09 -6.01
C ASP A 147 33.46 9.67 -6.54
N ILE A 148 32.95 10.68 -5.85
CA ILE A 148 31.76 11.39 -6.30
C ILE A 148 32.18 12.51 -7.25
N ASN A 149 31.75 12.39 -8.50
CA ASN A 149 31.93 13.43 -9.50
C ASN A 149 30.61 14.15 -9.81
N ASP A 150 30.69 15.35 -10.40
CA ASP A 150 29.54 16.19 -10.71
C ASP A 150 28.50 15.47 -11.58
N ARG A 151 28.94 14.60 -12.51
CA ARG A 151 28.07 13.82 -13.36
C ARG A 151 27.22 12.80 -12.58
N TYR A 152 27.77 12.24 -11.50
CA TYR A 152 27.04 11.33 -10.62
C TYR A 152 25.97 12.09 -9.83
N ILE A 153 26.31 13.27 -9.31
CA ILE A 153 25.37 14.17 -8.59
C ILE A 153 24.23 14.60 -9.53
N GLU A 154 24.58 15.01 -10.74
CA GLU A 154 23.57 15.44 -11.75
C GLU A 154 22.60 14.32 -12.09
N LYS A 155 23.09 13.09 -12.27
CA LYS A 155 22.27 11.91 -12.55
C LYS A 155 21.30 11.62 -11.40
N ILE A 156 21.74 11.70 -10.13
CA ILE A 156 20.90 11.50 -8.95
C ILE A 156 19.86 12.62 -8.86
N SER A 157 20.27 13.88 -9.06
CA SER A 157 19.37 15.04 -9.06
C SER A 157 18.23 14.86 -10.04
N GLN A 158 18.54 14.44 -11.27
CA GLN A 158 17.54 14.19 -12.32
C GLN A 158 16.62 13.00 -11.99
N GLN A 159 17.19 11.91 -11.47
CA GLN A 159 16.44 10.68 -11.21
C GLN A 159 15.46 10.81 -10.05
N PHE A 160 15.83 11.55 -9.00
CA PHE A 160 15.05 11.63 -7.77
C PHE A 160 14.45 13.01 -7.52
N GLY A 161 14.63 13.97 -8.44
CA GLY A 161 14.12 15.33 -8.29
C GLY A 161 14.77 16.11 -7.14
N ILE A 162 15.96 15.68 -6.67
CA ILE A 162 16.67 16.30 -5.56
C ILE A 162 17.66 17.33 -6.08
N ASN A 163 17.59 18.56 -5.60
CA ASN A 163 18.54 19.60 -5.96
C ASN A 163 19.69 19.66 -4.95
N PHE A 164 20.85 19.10 -5.32
CA PHE A 164 22.07 19.10 -4.49
C PHE A 164 22.91 20.38 -4.65
N THR A 165 22.53 21.32 -5.50
CA THR A 165 23.23 22.59 -5.64
C THR A 165 22.86 23.60 -4.55
N THR A 166 21.77 23.36 -3.84
CA THR A 166 21.37 24.15 -2.67
C THR A 166 21.94 23.54 -1.39
N PRO A 167 22.26 24.35 -0.37
CA PRO A 167 22.73 23.84 0.92
C PRO A 167 21.72 22.85 1.51
N CYS A 168 22.17 21.63 1.79
CA CYS A 168 21.36 20.58 2.41
C CYS A 168 21.67 20.49 3.90
N ARG A 169 20.67 20.14 4.71
CA ARG A 169 20.86 19.71 6.10
C ARG A 169 20.67 18.21 6.18
N VAL A 170 21.59 17.52 6.83
CA VAL A 170 21.47 16.09 7.11
C VAL A 170 21.03 15.95 8.56
N GLY A 171 19.93 15.24 8.79
CA GLY A 171 19.42 14.89 10.10
C GLY A 171 19.53 13.39 10.32
N ILE A 172 19.79 12.97 11.54
CA ILE A 172 19.72 11.57 11.96
C ILE A 172 18.54 11.45 12.92
N ILE A 173 17.65 10.53 12.61
CA ILE A 173 16.52 10.18 13.46
C ILE A 173 16.89 8.90 14.18
N VAL A 174 16.90 8.97 15.49
CA VAL A 174 17.19 7.81 16.35
C VAL A 174 15.91 7.49 17.13
N ALA A 175 15.34 6.30 16.91
CA ALA A 175 14.27 5.83 17.76
C ALA A 175 14.82 5.38 19.11
N ASP A 176 14.32 5.96 20.20
CA ASP A 176 14.74 5.57 21.55
C ASP A 176 14.06 4.24 21.95
N ARG A 177 14.87 3.21 22.18
CA ARG A 177 14.43 1.87 22.62
C ARG A 177 13.70 1.87 23.97
N LYS A 178 13.73 2.97 24.74
CA LYS A 178 13.03 3.10 26.03
C LYS A 178 11.52 2.91 25.96
N TYR A 179 10.91 3.09 24.78
CA TYR A 179 9.46 2.99 24.61
C TYR A 179 8.99 1.62 24.08
N GLY A 180 9.83 0.58 24.13
CA GLY A 180 9.42 -0.80 23.80
C GLY A 180 9.19 -1.05 22.29
N ILE A 181 9.63 -0.13 21.45
CA ILE A 181 9.53 -0.26 19.99
C ILE A 181 10.63 -1.20 19.52
N ASN A 182 10.26 -2.36 19.03
CA ASN A 182 11.20 -3.32 18.46
C ASN A 182 11.40 -3.03 16.97
N LEU A 183 12.37 -2.17 16.67
CA LEU A 183 12.67 -1.68 15.33
C LEU A 183 13.05 -2.79 14.32
N GLU A 184 13.41 -3.98 14.80
CA GLU A 184 13.74 -5.13 13.94
C GLU A 184 12.49 -5.88 13.44
N GLN A 185 11.33 -5.64 14.06
CA GLN A 185 10.07 -6.30 13.70
C GLN A 185 9.03 -5.38 13.03
N ASP A 186 9.25 -4.05 13.09
CA ASP A 186 8.28 -3.07 12.64
C ASP A 186 8.88 -2.13 11.57
N GLU A 187 9.11 -2.63 10.35
CA GLU A 187 9.47 -1.77 9.19
C GLU A 187 8.45 -0.64 8.97
N HIS A 188 7.18 -0.86 9.32
CA HIS A 188 6.10 0.12 9.23
C HIS A 188 6.28 1.34 10.15
N ILE A 189 7.00 1.20 11.26
CA ILE A 189 7.28 2.33 12.17
C ILE A 189 8.19 3.36 11.49
N TYR A 190 9.17 2.92 10.71
CA TYR A 190 10.03 3.85 9.96
C TYR A 190 9.24 4.69 8.97
N GLU A 191 8.30 4.11 8.26
CA GLU A 191 7.49 4.84 7.30
C GLU A 191 6.48 5.78 7.96
N TYR A 192 5.88 5.36 9.07
CA TYR A 192 5.01 6.25 9.85
C TYR A 192 5.78 7.50 10.31
N TYR A 193 6.98 7.32 10.87
CA TYR A 193 7.81 8.43 11.30
C TYR A 193 8.40 9.21 10.12
N ALA A 194 8.75 8.58 9.02
CA ALA A 194 9.20 9.27 7.81
C ALA A 194 8.11 10.19 7.25
N ASN A 195 6.87 9.71 7.18
CA ASN A 195 5.73 10.52 6.74
C ASN A 195 5.40 11.65 7.73
N TYR A 196 5.45 11.38 9.03
CA TYR A 196 5.26 12.40 10.06
C TYR A 196 6.33 13.49 9.96
N LEU A 197 7.59 13.10 9.80
CA LEU A 197 8.71 14.05 9.66
C LEU A 197 8.67 14.83 8.36
N ASN A 198 8.26 14.22 7.25
CA ASN A 198 8.05 14.95 6.00
C ASN A 198 6.99 16.04 6.17
N GLN A 199 5.90 15.77 6.89
CA GLN A 199 4.87 16.77 7.19
C GLN A 199 5.40 17.90 8.07
N GLU A 200 6.19 17.59 9.10
CA GLU A 200 6.80 18.59 9.99
C GLU A 200 7.88 19.40 9.30
N VAL A 201 8.72 18.79 8.46
CA VAL A 201 9.75 19.48 7.66
C VAL A 201 9.10 20.42 6.66
N MET A 202 8.05 20.01 5.94
CA MET A 202 7.29 20.87 5.05
C MET A 202 6.60 22.03 5.77
N ALA A 203 6.14 21.81 7.01
CA ALA A 203 5.57 22.84 7.86
C ALA A 203 6.63 23.86 8.35
N MET A 204 7.89 23.48 8.40
CA MET A 204 9.01 24.36 8.78
C MET A 204 9.55 25.20 7.62
N GLU A 205 9.46 24.72 6.37
CA GLU A 205 9.91 25.47 5.18
C GLU A 205 9.16 26.79 4.95
N GLY A 206 7.99 26.96 5.56
CA GLY A 206 7.20 28.22 5.50
C GLY A 206 7.50 29.25 6.59
N LYS A 207 8.43 28.98 7.53
CA LYS A 207 8.76 29.94 8.60
C LYS A 207 10.11 30.59 8.32
N PRO A 208 10.18 31.94 8.13
CA PRO A 208 11.45 32.64 8.07
C PRO A 208 12.19 32.47 9.42
N MET A 209 13.46 32.11 9.35
CA MET A 209 14.38 32.16 10.50
C MET A 209 14.69 33.59 10.85
#